data_79fd58707c9773f208871fce10e75cdb
#
_entry.id   79fd58707c9773f208871fce10e75cdb
#
_cell.length_a   1.000
_cell.length_b   1.000
_cell.length_c   1.000
_cell.angle_alpha   90.00
_cell.angle_beta   90.00
_cell.angle_gamma   90.00
#
_symmetry.space_group_name_H-M   'P 1'
#
loop_
_entity.id
_entity.type
_entity.pdbx_description
1 polymer ?
#
loop_
_entity_poly.entity_id
_entity_poly.type
_entity_poly.pdbx_seq_one_letter_code
_entity_poly.pdbx_strand_id
1 'polypeptide(L)'
;MIWWPTEVPTLTRGLINLRKPELKDTQAVFDGCQDPLIPRFTAISADYSMAHALDYVQRVDASLRTQRELPLIIEYGNGDDRKFAGTISFHSISVKNSVGEIGYWMSESMRGKSIATTAVRMLTDYGFATIGFKRVEAMVDVENMASTKLLTSASYQREGLLRKKISRDDGRQVDMYLFAAIPEEWEFLPE
;
A
#
# COMPACT_ATOMS: atom_id res chain seq x y z
N MET A 1 5.57 -20.99 -6.97
CA MET A 1 4.14 -20.74 -7.28
C MET A 1 3.58 -20.01 -6.09
N ILE A 2 2.91 -18.86 -6.29
CA ILE A 2 2.26 -18.14 -5.19
C ILE A 2 0.88 -18.75 -4.90
N TRP A 3 0.45 -18.65 -3.64
CA TRP A 3 -0.93 -18.90 -3.24
C TRP A 3 -1.66 -17.55 -3.18
N TRP A 4 -2.69 -17.35 -3.98
CA TRP A 4 -3.44 -16.09 -3.97
C TRP A 4 -4.72 -16.23 -3.16
N PRO A 5 -5.02 -15.33 -2.22
CA PRO A 5 -6.19 -15.45 -1.36
C PRO A 5 -7.49 -15.32 -2.15
N THR A 6 -8.51 -16.04 -1.74
CA THR A 6 -9.88 -15.96 -2.28
C THR A 6 -10.68 -14.83 -1.63
N GLU A 7 -10.24 -14.38 -0.45
CA GLU A 7 -10.84 -13.28 0.31
C GLU A 7 -9.73 -12.33 0.80
N VAL A 8 -10.07 -11.05 0.95
CA VAL A 8 -9.14 -10.09 1.54
C VAL A 8 -8.95 -10.42 3.02
N PRO A 9 -7.71 -10.64 3.49
CA PRO A 9 -7.45 -11.00 4.88
C PRO A 9 -7.75 -9.84 5.83
N THR A 10 -7.98 -10.17 7.10
CA THR A 10 -7.87 -9.22 8.20
C THR A 10 -6.58 -9.51 8.96
N LEU A 11 -5.71 -8.50 9.06
CA LEU A 11 -4.44 -8.59 9.78
C LEU A 11 -4.46 -7.56 10.91
N THR A 12 -4.23 -8.00 12.13
CA THR A 12 -4.27 -7.11 13.30
C THR A 12 -2.96 -7.19 14.09
N ARG A 13 -2.43 -6.01 14.46
CA ARG A 13 -1.25 -5.92 15.32
C ARG A 13 -1.33 -4.69 16.22
N GLY A 14 -1.46 -4.89 17.52
CA GLY A 14 -1.67 -3.80 18.46
C GLY A 14 -2.88 -2.95 18.08
N LEU A 15 -2.66 -1.66 17.86
CA LEU A 15 -3.71 -0.73 17.45
C LEU A 15 -3.95 -0.67 15.94
N ILE A 16 -3.18 -1.40 15.13
CA ILE A 16 -3.27 -1.37 13.68
C ILE A 16 -4.05 -2.57 13.18
N ASN A 17 -5.01 -2.30 12.33
CA ASN A 17 -5.83 -3.30 11.67
C ASN A 17 -5.83 -3.05 10.16
N LEU A 18 -5.54 -4.08 9.38
CA LEU A 18 -5.66 -4.08 7.93
C LEU A 18 -6.84 -4.97 7.57
N ARG A 19 -7.80 -4.44 6.82
CA ARG A 19 -9.02 -5.17 6.47
C ARG A 19 -9.52 -4.84 5.07
N LYS A 20 -10.47 -5.63 4.59
CA LYS A 20 -11.17 -5.38 3.33
C LYS A 20 -11.81 -3.98 3.34
N PRO A 21 -11.68 -3.21 2.23
CA PRO A 21 -12.48 -2.01 2.00
C PRO A 21 -13.98 -2.34 1.93
N GLU A 22 -14.80 -1.51 2.58
CA GLU A 22 -16.26 -1.64 2.65
C GLU A 22 -16.92 -0.34 2.20
N LEU A 23 -18.21 -0.38 1.82
CA LEU A 23 -18.94 0.81 1.35
C LEU A 23 -18.90 1.97 2.35
N LYS A 24 -18.87 1.69 3.65
CA LYS A 24 -18.73 2.70 4.70
C LYS A 24 -17.44 3.52 4.61
N ASP A 25 -16.41 2.99 3.95
CA ASP A 25 -15.10 3.65 3.82
C ASP A 25 -15.05 4.68 2.70
N THR A 26 -16.07 4.71 1.83
CA THR A 26 -16.08 5.57 0.63
C THR A 26 -15.82 7.04 0.96
N GLN A 27 -16.46 7.59 1.99
CA GLN A 27 -16.28 8.98 2.39
C GLN A 27 -14.85 9.23 2.91
N ALA A 28 -14.34 8.35 3.76
CA ALA A 28 -12.98 8.51 4.32
C ALA A 28 -11.88 8.38 3.25
N VAL A 29 -12.08 7.50 2.26
CA VAL A 29 -11.18 7.38 1.11
C VAL A 29 -11.23 8.65 0.27
N PHE A 30 -12.44 9.16 -0.03
CA PHE A 30 -12.60 10.42 -0.77
C PHE A 30 -11.89 11.57 -0.06
N ASP A 31 -12.20 11.78 1.23
CA ASP A 31 -11.64 12.89 2.03
C ASP A 31 -10.10 12.80 2.09
N GLY A 32 -9.55 11.61 2.29
CA GLY A 32 -8.11 11.38 2.32
C GLY A 32 -7.43 11.72 0.99
N CYS A 33 -8.07 11.42 -0.13
CA CYS A 33 -7.55 11.71 -1.47
C CYS A 33 -7.65 13.20 -1.88
N GLN A 34 -8.31 14.05 -1.08
CA GLN A 34 -8.31 15.50 -1.30
C GLN A 34 -7.02 16.19 -0.84
N ASP A 35 -6.16 15.50 -0.07
CA ASP A 35 -4.84 16.00 0.29
C ASP A 35 -3.94 16.10 -0.96
N PRO A 36 -3.38 17.28 -1.29
CA PRO A 36 -2.58 17.49 -2.50
C PRO A 36 -1.30 16.66 -2.56
N LEU A 37 -0.83 16.12 -1.44
CA LEU A 37 0.32 15.21 -1.43
C LEU A 37 -0.02 13.83 -2.01
N ILE A 38 -1.29 13.44 -2.00
CA ILE A 38 -1.70 12.15 -2.54
C ILE A 38 -1.52 12.08 -4.07
N PRO A 39 -2.13 12.94 -4.88
CA PRO A 39 -1.89 12.92 -6.32
C PRO A 39 -0.45 13.29 -6.69
N ARG A 40 0.23 14.07 -5.85
CA ARG A 40 1.65 14.39 -6.09
C ARG A 40 2.53 13.15 -6.07
N PHE A 41 2.32 12.21 -5.15
CA PHE A 41 3.22 11.09 -4.90
C PHE A 41 2.66 9.71 -5.22
N THR A 42 1.41 9.62 -5.65
CA THR A 42 0.75 8.36 -6.02
C THR A 42 0.25 8.42 -7.45
N ALA A 43 -0.38 7.33 -7.92
CA ALA A 43 -1.09 7.29 -9.20
C ALA A 43 -2.55 7.77 -9.10
N ILE A 44 -2.96 8.30 -7.94
CA ILE A 44 -4.32 8.83 -7.74
C ILE A 44 -4.39 10.19 -8.43
N SER A 45 -5.45 10.41 -9.23
CA SER A 45 -5.67 11.66 -9.97
C SER A 45 -5.90 12.85 -9.04
N ALA A 46 -5.46 14.04 -9.45
CA ALA A 46 -5.78 15.29 -8.77
C ALA A 46 -7.29 15.61 -8.76
N ASP A 47 -8.02 15.12 -9.76
CA ASP A 47 -9.48 15.26 -9.88
C ASP A 47 -10.23 14.09 -9.20
N TYR A 48 -9.69 13.57 -8.10
CA TYR A 48 -10.30 12.43 -7.40
C TYR A 48 -11.68 12.80 -6.86
N SER A 49 -12.71 12.08 -7.32
CA SER A 49 -14.12 12.31 -7.00
C SER A 49 -14.69 11.25 -6.09
N MET A 50 -15.87 11.51 -5.52
CA MET A 50 -16.64 10.51 -4.77
C MET A 50 -16.94 9.25 -5.61
N ALA A 51 -17.13 9.40 -6.93
CA ALA A 51 -17.33 8.27 -7.83
C ALA A 51 -16.08 7.37 -7.91
N HIS A 52 -14.88 7.95 -7.90
CA HIS A 52 -13.62 7.18 -7.85
C HIS A 52 -13.47 6.43 -6.52
N ALA A 53 -13.84 7.06 -5.39
CA ALA A 53 -13.81 6.41 -4.08
C ALA A 53 -14.81 5.24 -4.00
N LEU A 54 -16.01 5.42 -4.56
CA LEU A 54 -17.02 4.36 -4.63
C LEU A 54 -16.54 3.19 -5.52
N ASP A 55 -15.99 3.49 -6.69
CA ASP A 55 -15.41 2.47 -7.59
C ASP A 55 -14.28 1.69 -6.90
N TYR A 56 -13.37 2.39 -6.19
CA TYR A 56 -12.30 1.76 -5.43
C TYR A 56 -12.82 0.69 -4.47
N VAL A 57 -13.87 1.01 -3.71
CA VAL A 57 -14.46 0.09 -2.75
C VAL A 57 -15.23 -1.05 -3.42
N GLN A 58 -15.97 -0.75 -4.50
CA GLN A 58 -16.81 -1.75 -5.19
C GLN A 58 -16.01 -2.75 -6.01
N ARG A 59 -14.86 -2.35 -6.58
CA ARG A 59 -14.03 -3.23 -7.42
C ARG A 59 -13.15 -4.22 -6.67
N VAL A 60 -13.10 -4.17 -5.32
CA VAL A 60 -12.21 -5.00 -4.49
C VAL A 60 -12.29 -6.48 -4.85
N ASP A 61 -13.49 -7.06 -4.89
CA ASP A 61 -13.67 -8.49 -5.18
C ASP A 61 -13.28 -8.84 -6.62
N ALA A 62 -13.49 -7.94 -7.56
CA ALA A 62 -13.08 -8.13 -8.95
C ALA A 62 -11.55 -8.07 -9.09
N SER A 63 -10.90 -7.10 -8.44
CA SER A 63 -9.44 -6.95 -8.42
C SER A 63 -8.77 -8.15 -7.78
N LEU A 64 -9.32 -8.65 -6.68
CA LEU A 64 -8.83 -9.85 -6.00
C LEU A 64 -8.95 -11.09 -6.92
N ARG A 65 -10.14 -11.37 -7.48
CA ARG A 65 -10.35 -12.53 -8.36
C ARG A 65 -9.45 -12.52 -9.60
N THR A 66 -9.14 -11.35 -10.13
CA THR A 66 -8.26 -11.21 -11.31
C THR A 66 -6.79 -11.11 -10.96
N GLN A 67 -6.43 -11.25 -9.69
CA GLN A 67 -5.06 -11.16 -9.18
C GLN A 67 -4.36 -9.84 -9.55
N ARG A 68 -5.14 -8.76 -9.71
CA ARG A 68 -4.60 -7.44 -10.05
C ARG A 68 -4.12 -6.70 -8.82
N GLU A 69 -4.89 -6.82 -7.74
CA GLU A 69 -4.65 -6.07 -6.52
C GLU A 69 -5.25 -6.79 -5.31
N LEU A 70 -4.57 -6.68 -4.17
CA LEU A 70 -5.07 -7.05 -2.85
C LEU A 70 -5.16 -5.77 -2.02
N PRO A 71 -6.28 -5.02 -2.11
CA PRO A 71 -6.45 -3.75 -1.42
C PRO A 71 -6.92 -3.94 0.01
N LEU A 72 -6.38 -3.13 0.93
CA LEU A 72 -6.77 -3.10 2.35
C LEU A 72 -6.92 -1.66 2.84
N ILE A 73 -7.85 -1.46 3.77
CA ILE A 73 -7.92 -0.27 4.60
C ILE A 73 -6.97 -0.44 5.77
N ILE A 74 -6.27 0.64 6.11
CA ILE A 74 -5.51 0.76 7.35
C ILE A 74 -6.40 1.45 8.37
N GLU A 75 -6.64 0.80 9.51
CA GLU A 75 -7.32 1.39 10.66
C GLU A 75 -6.37 1.50 11.85
N TYR A 76 -6.61 2.48 12.70
CA TYR A 76 -5.86 2.70 13.93
C TYR A 76 -6.79 2.94 15.11
N GLY A 77 -6.63 2.18 16.18
CA GLY A 77 -7.42 2.24 17.41
C GLY A 77 -7.79 0.87 17.94
N ASN A 78 -8.60 0.82 19.00
CA ASN A 78 -9.08 -0.41 19.60
C ASN A 78 -10.58 -0.62 19.32
N GLY A 79 -10.99 -1.85 19.07
CA GLY A 79 -12.40 -2.23 18.95
C GLY A 79 -13.18 -1.32 18.00
N ASP A 80 -14.28 -0.78 18.48
CA ASP A 80 -15.19 0.09 17.72
C ASP A 80 -14.67 1.54 17.57
N ASP A 81 -13.63 1.93 18.33
CA ASP A 81 -13.00 3.25 18.24
C ASP A 81 -11.96 3.36 17.10
N ARG A 82 -11.82 2.32 16.29
CA ARG A 82 -10.90 2.32 15.15
C ARG A 82 -11.28 3.40 14.16
N LYS A 83 -10.26 4.16 13.74
CA LYS A 83 -10.38 5.24 12.76
C LYS A 83 -9.67 4.87 11.48
N PHE A 84 -10.23 5.26 10.36
CA PHE A 84 -9.57 5.17 9.05
C PHE A 84 -8.24 5.92 9.10
N ALA A 85 -7.17 5.25 8.68
CA ALA A 85 -5.83 5.83 8.67
C ALA A 85 -5.23 5.95 7.26
N GLY A 86 -5.73 5.19 6.29
CA GLY A 86 -5.24 5.20 4.92
C GLY A 86 -5.56 3.89 4.20
N THR A 87 -4.87 3.66 3.09
CA THR A 87 -4.97 2.41 2.34
C THR A 87 -3.60 1.82 2.06
N ILE A 88 -3.56 0.51 1.87
CA ILE A 88 -2.37 -0.24 1.49
C ILE A 88 -2.78 -1.39 0.57
N SER A 89 -1.96 -1.74 -0.41
CA SER A 89 -2.26 -2.88 -1.28
C SER A 89 -1.00 -3.56 -1.79
N PHE A 90 -1.14 -4.83 -2.21
CA PHE A 90 -0.27 -5.41 -3.21
C PHE A 90 -0.92 -5.23 -4.58
N HIS A 91 -0.14 -4.78 -5.55
CA HIS A 91 -0.54 -4.63 -6.95
C HIS A 91 0.61 -5.03 -7.88
N SER A 92 0.44 -4.87 -9.19
CA SER A 92 1.47 -5.23 -10.20
C SER A 92 1.99 -6.67 -10.02
N ILE A 93 1.08 -7.60 -9.72
CA ILE A 93 1.41 -8.97 -9.34
C ILE A 93 1.97 -9.76 -10.52
N SER A 94 3.19 -10.29 -10.37
CA SER A 94 3.79 -11.24 -11.29
C SER A 94 3.75 -12.65 -10.69
N VAL A 95 2.70 -13.40 -11.00
CA VAL A 95 2.56 -14.79 -10.51
C VAL A 95 3.73 -15.67 -10.95
N LYS A 96 4.18 -15.51 -12.20
CA LYS A 96 5.31 -16.28 -12.77
C LYS A 96 6.60 -16.05 -11.99
N ASN A 97 6.87 -14.81 -11.58
CA ASN A 97 8.10 -14.43 -10.89
C ASN A 97 7.95 -14.44 -9.37
N SER A 98 6.73 -14.64 -8.86
CA SER A 98 6.40 -14.55 -7.42
C SER A 98 6.78 -13.19 -6.82
N VAL A 99 6.45 -12.11 -7.54
CA VAL A 99 6.75 -10.71 -7.18
C VAL A 99 5.44 -9.94 -7.06
N GLY A 100 5.36 -9.08 -6.06
CA GLY A 100 4.30 -8.07 -5.89
C GLY A 100 4.90 -6.71 -5.59
N GLU A 101 4.17 -5.65 -5.95
CA GLU A 101 4.53 -4.29 -5.57
C GLU A 101 3.61 -3.82 -4.45
N ILE A 102 4.15 -3.20 -3.41
CA ILE A 102 3.39 -2.62 -2.31
C ILE A 102 3.19 -1.13 -2.55
N GLY A 103 1.94 -0.69 -2.45
CA GLY A 103 1.57 0.73 -2.51
C GLY A 103 0.74 1.12 -1.30
N TYR A 104 0.88 2.37 -0.85
CA TYR A 104 0.14 2.88 0.31
C TYR A 104 0.05 4.40 0.31
N TRP A 105 -0.96 4.91 0.99
CA TRP A 105 -1.04 6.31 1.40
C TRP A 105 -1.72 6.44 2.75
N MET A 106 -1.49 7.56 3.44
CA MET A 106 -2.00 7.83 4.78
C MET A 106 -2.77 9.14 4.81
N SER A 107 -3.90 9.14 5.52
CA SER A 107 -4.59 10.37 5.89
C SER A 107 -3.65 11.30 6.66
N GLU A 108 -3.75 12.60 6.41
CA GLU A 108 -2.86 13.61 6.99
C GLU A 108 -2.74 13.49 8.52
N SER A 109 -3.88 13.38 9.21
CA SER A 109 -3.97 13.29 10.68
C SER A 109 -3.34 12.02 11.27
N MET A 110 -3.06 11.01 10.44
CA MET A 110 -2.49 9.72 10.85
C MET A 110 -1.01 9.56 10.51
N ARG A 111 -0.40 10.55 9.88
CA ARG A 111 1.04 10.56 9.58
C ARG A 111 1.89 10.77 10.84
N GLY A 112 3.17 10.40 10.76
CA GLY A 112 4.15 10.63 11.84
C GLY A 112 4.00 9.73 13.08
N LYS A 113 3.11 8.73 13.05
CA LYS A 113 2.79 7.83 14.18
C LYS A 113 3.30 6.40 13.98
N SER A 114 4.20 6.16 13.03
CA SER A 114 4.72 4.84 12.65
C SER A 114 3.66 3.83 12.18
N ILE A 115 2.40 4.25 12.00
CA ILE A 115 1.29 3.38 11.56
C ILE A 115 1.62 2.75 10.20
N ALA A 116 2.03 3.56 9.22
CA ALA A 116 2.32 3.09 7.88
C ALA A 116 3.53 2.12 7.84
N THR A 117 4.58 2.38 8.63
CA THR A 117 5.73 1.48 8.73
C THR A 117 5.31 0.09 9.22
N THR A 118 4.49 0.04 10.27
CA THR A 118 3.96 -1.22 10.79
C THR A 118 3.01 -1.89 9.80
N ALA A 119 2.12 -1.14 9.16
CA ALA A 119 1.20 -1.68 8.14
C ALA A 119 1.95 -2.29 6.94
N VAL A 120 3.00 -1.61 6.46
CA VAL A 120 3.89 -2.14 5.39
C VAL A 120 4.53 -3.45 5.84
N ARG A 121 5.09 -3.50 7.04
CA ARG A 121 5.69 -4.75 7.55
C ARG A 121 4.66 -5.87 7.70
N MET A 122 3.48 -5.59 8.26
CA MET A 122 2.40 -6.59 8.40
C MET A 122 1.98 -7.18 7.05
N LEU A 123 1.81 -6.32 6.04
CA LEU A 123 1.40 -6.80 4.71
C LEU A 123 2.55 -7.56 4.01
N THR A 124 3.80 -7.13 4.21
CA THR A 124 4.98 -7.84 3.69
C THR A 124 5.14 -9.21 4.34
N ASP A 125 4.96 -9.33 5.66
CA ASP A 125 4.94 -10.60 6.38
C ASP A 125 3.90 -11.56 5.77
N TYR A 126 2.69 -11.07 5.54
CA TYR A 126 1.63 -11.83 4.89
C TYR A 126 2.01 -12.24 3.45
N GLY A 127 2.63 -11.34 2.71
CA GLY A 127 3.13 -11.59 1.35
C GLY A 127 4.14 -12.72 1.30
N PHE A 128 5.08 -12.75 2.23
CA PHE A 128 6.11 -13.79 2.29
C PHE A 128 5.59 -15.11 2.89
N ALA A 129 4.95 -15.04 4.05
CA ALA A 129 4.55 -16.23 4.79
C ALA A 129 3.34 -16.95 4.16
N THR A 130 2.37 -16.20 3.63
CA THR A 130 1.09 -16.75 3.17
C THR A 130 1.00 -16.79 1.65
N ILE A 131 1.22 -15.67 0.96
CA ILE A 131 1.13 -15.63 -0.51
C ILE A 131 2.33 -16.35 -1.14
N GLY A 132 3.49 -16.31 -0.50
CA GLY A 132 4.70 -16.96 -0.98
C GLY A 132 5.44 -16.13 -2.02
N PHE A 133 5.33 -14.80 -1.95
CA PHE A 133 6.19 -13.91 -2.73
C PHE A 133 7.66 -14.18 -2.44
N LYS A 134 8.48 -14.09 -3.47
CA LYS A 134 9.93 -14.17 -3.38
C LYS A 134 10.57 -12.79 -3.36
N ARG A 135 9.77 -11.77 -3.62
CA ARG A 135 10.18 -10.39 -3.63
C ARG A 135 8.96 -9.48 -3.51
N VAL A 136 9.06 -8.45 -2.70
CA VAL A 136 8.09 -7.35 -2.65
C VAL A 136 8.83 -6.07 -3.01
N GLU A 137 8.34 -5.36 -4.02
CA GLU A 137 8.89 -4.10 -4.52
C GLU A 137 8.08 -2.92 -4.00
N ALA A 138 8.71 -1.74 -3.98
CA ALA A 138 8.05 -0.47 -3.79
C ALA A 138 8.74 0.61 -4.63
N MET A 139 7.99 1.37 -5.40
CA MET A 139 8.51 2.51 -6.14
C MET A 139 8.18 3.81 -5.42
N VAL A 140 9.18 4.66 -5.23
CA VAL A 140 9.07 5.92 -4.48
C VAL A 140 9.61 7.07 -5.30
N ASP A 141 8.80 8.11 -5.48
CA ASP A 141 9.25 9.37 -6.06
C ASP A 141 10.45 9.90 -5.27
N VAL A 142 11.52 10.29 -5.96
CA VAL A 142 12.79 10.74 -5.32
C VAL A 142 12.59 11.93 -4.38
N GLU A 143 11.54 12.72 -4.59
CA GLU A 143 11.17 13.84 -3.72
C GLU A 143 10.36 13.42 -2.49
N ASN A 144 9.83 12.19 -2.46
CA ASN A 144 9.04 11.67 -1.33
C ASN A 144 9.93 11.13 -0.21
N MET A 145 10.58 12.05 0.51
CA MET A 145 11.49 11.70 1.62
C MET A 145 10.78 10.93 2.74
N ALA A 146 9.48 11.20 2.95
CA ALA A 146 8.70 10.51 3.98
C ALA A 146 8.55 9.01 3.66
N SER A 147 8.20 8.66 2.42
CA SER A 147 8.10 7.27 1.97
C SER A 147 9.46 6.57 1.93
N THR A 148 10.52 7.28 1.48
CA THR A 148 11.91 6.78 1.52
C THR A 148 12.31 6.38 2.95
N LYS A 149 12.09 7.27 3.92
CA LYS A 149 12.39 7.00 5.34
C LYS A 149 11.55 5.85 5.89
N LEU A 150 10.26 5.80 5.52
CA LEU A 150 9.34 4.74 5.93
C LEU A 150 9.84 3.36 5.46
N LEU A 151 10.13 3.20 4.16
CA LEU A 151 10.57 1.92 3.60
C LEU A 151 11.90 1.47 4.19
N THR A 152 12.86 2.38 4.37
CA THR A 152 14.12 2.07 5.07
C THR A 152 13.85 1.58 6.49
N SER A 153 12.93 2.24 7.23
CA SER A 153 12.54 1.82 8.58
C SER A 153 11.74 0.52 8.60
N ALA A 154 11.11 0.15 7.49
CA ALA A 154 10.43 -1.12 7.31
C ALA A 154 11.35 -2.24 6.78
N SER A 155 12.68 -2.02 6.77
CA SER A 155 13.70 -2.97 6.31
C SER A 155 13.70 -3.27 4.81
N TYR A 156 13.14 -2.36 3.99
CA TYR A 156 13.31 -2.43 2.53
C TYR A 156 14.67 -1.84 2.14
N GLN A 157 15.35 -2.50 1.20
CA GLN A 157 16.60 -2.02 0.63
C GLN A 157 16.35 -1.21 -0.64
N ARG A 158 17.01 -0.05 -0.77
CA ARG A 158 17.01 0.72 -2.01
C ARG A 158 17.99 0.09 -2.98
N GLU A 159 17.51 -0.43 -4.09
CA GLU A 159 18.32 -1.11 -5.10
C GLU A 159 18.73 -0.22 -6.27
N GLY A 160 17.97 0.85 -6.55
CA GLY A 160 18.31 1.67 -7.70
C GLY A 160 17.51 2.95 -7.87
N LEU A 161 17.94 3.73 -8.87
CA LEU A 161 17.28 4.92 -9.39
C LEU A 161 16.73 4.61 -10.79
N LEU A 162 15.44 4.72 -10.96
CA LEU A 162 14.72 4.57 -12.22
C LEU A 162 14.44 5.98 -12.78
N ARG A 163 15.30 6.44 -13.69
CA ARG A 163 15.16 7.78 -14.26
C ARG A 163 13.95 7.88 -15.18
N LYS A 164 13.16 8.97 -15.06
CA LYS A 164 11.98 9.26 -15.90
C LYS A 164 10.98 8.10 -15.91
N LYS A 165 10.82 7.43 -14.79
CA LYS A 165 10.01 6.19 -14.68
C LYS A 165 8.52 6.44 -14.83
N ILE A 166 8.02 7.56 -14.31
CA ILE A 166 6.59 7.89 -14.26
C ILE A 166 6.34 9.23 -14.97
N SER A 167 5.29 9.26 -15.80
CA SER A 167 4.73 10.51 -16.33
C SER A 167 3.61 10.99 -15.41
N ARG A 168 3.66 12.23 -15.00
CA ARG A 168 2.58 12.89 -14.25
C ARG A 168 1.58 13.52 -15.21
N ASP A 169 0.37 13.80 -14.73
CA ASP A 169 -0.71 14.41 -15.53
C ASP A 169 -0.34 15.79 -16.07
N ASP A 170 0.57 16.50 -15.40
CA ASP A 170 1.13 17.78 -15.83
C ASP A 170 2.26 17.65 -16.88
N GLY A 171 2.52 16.43 -17.36
CA GLY A 171 3.54 16.12 -18.38
C GLY A 171 4.97 15.98 -17.83
N ARG A 172 5.21 16.19 -16.54
CA ARG A 172 6.53 15.97 -15.95
C ARG A 172 6.88 14.48 -15.92
N GLN A 173 8.13 14.18 -16.24
CA GLN A 173 8.74 12.88 -16.03
C GLN A 173 9.45 12.89 -14.68
N VAL A 174 9.13 11.94 -13.81
CA VAL A 174 9.74 11.84 -12.48
C VAL A 174 10.60 10.60 -12.33
N ASP A 175 11.68 10.77 -11.59
CA ASP A 175 12.56 9.69 -11.21
C ASP A 175 12.00 8.97 -9.98
N MET A 176 12.17 7.65 -9.94
CA MET A 176 11.71 6.81 -8.84
C MET A 176 12.89 6.05 -8.24
N TYR A 177 12.94 5.94 -6.92
CA TYR A 177 13.73 4.91 -6.26
C TYR A 177 13.00 3.59 -6.32
N LEU A 178 13.72 2.52 -6.64
CA LEU A 178 13.26 1.15 -6.46
C LEU A 178 13.74 0.65 -5.10
N PHE A 179 12.79 0.28 -4.26
CA PHE A 179 13.02 -0.44 -3.02
C PHE A 179 12.52 -1.88 -3.15
N ALA A 180 13.15 -2.80 -2.43
CA ALA A 180 12.70 -4.18 -2.37
C ALA A 180 12.98 -4.81 -1.02
N ALA A 181 12.20 -5.85 -0.72
CA ALA A 181 12.42 -6.81 0.36
C ALA A 181 12.38 -8.23 -0.21
N ILE A 182 13.21 -9.13 0.32
CA ILE A 182 13.25 -10.55 -0.01
C ILE A 182 13.17 -11.39 1.27
N PRO A 183 12.56 -12.59 1.23
CA PRO A 183 12.32 -13.39 2.43
C PRO A 183 13.59 -13.77 3.19
N GLU A 184 14.70 -13.95 2.47
CA GLU A 184 16.00 -14.39 3.04
C GLU A 184 16.65 -13.32 3.93
N GLU A 185 16.28 -12.05 3.74
CA GLU A 185 16.81 -10.89 4.47
C GLU A 185 15.74 -10.24 5.37
N TRP A 186 14.53 -10.82 5.38
CA TRP A 186 13.39 -10.25 6.08
C TRP A 186 13.28 -10.75 7.51
N GLU A 187 13.23 -9.82 8.45
CA GLU A 187 12.92 -10.12 9.83
C GLU A 187 11.42 -9.97 10.07
N PHE A 188 10.71 -11.08 10.21
CA PHE A 188 9.29 -11.07 10.53
C PHE A 188 9.00 -10.34 11.83
N LEU A 189 7.86 -9.66 11.87
CA LEU A 189 7.41 -9.06 13.12
C LEU A 189 7.17 -10.18 14.15
N PRO A 190 7.60 -10.01 15.43
CA PRO A 190 7.31 -11.00 16.47
C PRO A 190 5.78 -11.18 16.62
N GLU A 191 5.33 -12.36 17.04
CA GLU A 191 3.91 -12.69 17.27
C GLU A 191 3.26 -11.81 18.35
#